data_3d39c60e4c1b61ba0873bbfaa454171c
#
_entry.id   3d39c60e4c1b61ba0873bbfaa454171c
#
_cell.length_a   1.000
_cell.length_b   1.000
_cell.length_c   1.000
_cell.angle_alpha   90.00
_cell.angle_beta   90.00
_cell.angle_gamma   90.00
#
_symmetry.space_group_name_H-M   'P 1'
#
loop_
_entity.id
_entity.type
_entity.pdbx_description
1 polymer ?
#
loop_
_entity_poly.entity_id
_entity_poly.type
_entity_poly.pdbx_seq_one_letter_code
_entity_poly.pdbx_strand_id
1 'polypeptide(L)'
;CFLMSMGLAATATAEDSPTFYQDALPVFMNNCAACHQDNPPDVGGISAPMSLMDYEQAKIWAPLIKNAVATGYMPPWGAHERHRGEFKGERYMDKADRDLLIAWVDGGAMEGDPAASNDALSSTSVGTAMPESGWWIGEPDLVVGFEKSVYVGDDVEDWQPTVQMPVPEGA
;
A
#
# COMPACT_ATOMS: atom_id res chain seq x y z
N CYS A 1 41.45 9.58 41.34
CA CYS A 1 40.07 10.06 41.36
C CYS A 1 39.45 9.70 40.01
N PHE A 2 38.73 8.59 39.93
CA PHE A 2 38.04 8.12 38.71
C PHE A 2 36.61 8.63 38.78
N LEU A 3 36.26 9.60 37.94
CA LEU A 3 34.90 10.07 37.78
C LEU A 3 34.16 9.10 36.82
N MET A 4 33.30 8.30 37.41
CA MET A 4 32.42 7.39 36.70
C MET A 4 31.23 8.23 36.16
N SER A 5 31.22 8.55 34.86
CA SER A 5 30.12 9.22 34.20
C SER A 5 28.99 8.21 34.03
N MET A 6 27.94 8.34 34.83
CA MET A 6 26.69 7.58 34.66
C MET A 6 25.92 8.21 33.52
N GLY A 7 25.96 7.55 32.34
CA GLY A 7 25.09 7.90 31.22
C GLY A 7 23.64 7.61 31.57
N LEU A 8 22.82 8.67 31.64
CA LEU A 8 21.36 8.50 31.71
C LEU A 8 20.89 7.92 30.37
N ALA A 9 20.46 6.67 30.35
CA ALA A 9 19.69 6.13 29.28
C ALA A 9 18.29 6.78 29.34
N ALA A 10 17.95 7.61 28.36
CA ALA A 10 16.60 8.11 28.21
C ALA A 10 15.71 6.91 27.85
N THR A 11 14.82 6.53 28.76
CA THR A 11 13.73 5.60 28.47
C THR A 11 12.70 6.39 27.66
N ALA A 12 12.55 6.08 26.38
CA ALA A 12 11.39 6.54 25.59
C ALA A 12 10.12 6.11 26.33
N THR A 13 9.28 7.08 26.66
CA THR A 13 8.00 6.82 27.30
C THR A 13 7.00 6.37 26.22
N ALA A 14 6.00 5.58 26.57
CA ALA A 14 5.00 5.08 25.64
C ALA A 14 4.20 6.21 24.94
N GLU A 15 4.29 7.43 25.44
CA GLU A 15 3.67 8.64 24.87
C GLU A 15 4.37 9.15 23.59
N ASP A 16 5.62 8.74 23.33
CA ASP A 16 6.40 9.14 22.15
C ASP A 16 6.35 8.10 21.00
N SER A 17 5.63 6.99 21.17
CA SER A 17 5.56 5.95 20.14
C SER A 17 4.47 6.28 19.12
N PRO A 18 4.72 6.04 17.81
CA PRO A 18 3.70 6.24 16.78
C PRO A 18 2.44 5.43 17.05
N THR A 19 1.28 6.00 16.69
CA THR A 19 -0.02 5.35 16.80
C THR A 19 -0.63 5.08 15.42
N PHE A 20 -1.63 4.20 15.37
CA PHE A 20 -2.25 3.83 14.10
C PHE A 20 -2.92 5.03 13.45
N TYR A 21 -3.90 5.64 14.13
CA TYR A 21 -4.72 6.67 13.50
C TYR A 21 -3.98 7.96 13.18
N GLN A 22 -3.02 8.34 14.01
CA GLN A 22 -2.28 9.59 13.82
C GLN A 22 -1.11 9.44 12.85
N ASP A 23 -0.40 8.31 12.91
CA ASP A 23 0.90 8.18 12.27
C ASP A 23 0.93 7.11 11.18
N ALA A 24 0.50 5.87 11.48
CA ALA A 24 0.62 4.76 10.55
C ALA A 24 -0.43 4.78 9.43
N LEU A 25 -1.67 5.17 9.75
CA LEU A 25 -2.76 5.22 8.77
C LEU A 25 -2.48 6.15 7.58
N PRO A 26 -1.95 7.38 7.76
CA PRO A 26 -1.54 8.22 6.63
C PRO A 26 -0.50 7.55 5.73
N VAL A 27 0.46 6.85 6.32
CA VAL A 27 1.47 6.11 5.56
C VAL A 27 0.86 4.95 4.79
N PHE A 28 -0.05 4.20 5.40
CA PHE A 28 -0.78 3.13 4.73
C PHE A 28 -1.63 3.65 3.57
N MET A 29 -2.31 4.77 3.76
CA MET A 29 -3.12 5.40 2.71
C MET A 29 -2.28 5.82 1.51
N ASN A 30 -1.11 6.41 1.75
CA ASN A 30 -0.24 6.90 0.68
C ASN A 30 0.48 5.77 -0.07
N ASN A 31 0.89 4.72 0.64
CA ASN A 31 1.80 3.72 0.08
C ASN A 31 1.16 2.35 -0.14
N CYS A 32 0.04 2.03 0.51
CA CYS A 32 -0.49 0.66 0.59
C CYS A 32 -1.95 0.54 0.12
N ALA A 33 -2.76 1.58 0.31
CA ALA A 33 -4.21 1.55 0.07
C ALA A 33 -4.61 1.14 -1.33
N ALA A 34 -3.77 1.40 -2.34
CA ALA A 34 -4.06 0.99 -3.72
C ALA A 34 -4.36 -0.51 -3.86
N CYS A 35 -3.80 -1.34 -2.95
CA CYS A 35 -4.01 -2.79 -2.95
C CYS A 35 -4.59 -3.31 -1.62
N HIS A 36 -4.33 -2.62 -0.49
CA HIS A 36 -4.66 -3.05 0.86
C HIS A 36 -5.81 -2.24 1.48
N GLN A 37 -6.94 -2.22 0.82
CA GLN A 37 -8.20 -1.61 1.32
C GLN A 37 -9.38 -2.52 1.03
N ASP A 38 -10.52 -2.24 1.68
CA ASP A 38 -11.75 -2.97 1.38
C ASP A 38 -12.20 -2.64 -0.05
N ASN A 39 -12.46 -3.67 -0.83
CA ASN A 39 -12.80 -3.56 -2.25
C ASN A 39 -11.76 -2.73 -3.04
N PRO A 40 -10.48 -3.15 -3.06
CA PRO A 40 -9.47 -2.44 -3.82
C PRO A 40 -9.88 -2.39 -5.30
N PRO A 41 -9.56 -1.30 -6.01
CA PRO A 41 -9.73 -1.28 -7.44
C PRO A 41 -8.94 -2.44 -8.04
N ASP A 42 -9.49 -3.09 -9.08
CA ASP A 42 -8.80 -4.18 -9.76
C ASP A 42 -7.53 -3.65 -10.44
N VAL A 43 -6.42 -3.74 -9.75
CA VAL A 43 -5.11 -3.34 -10.25
C VAL A 43 -4.45 -4.57 -10.88
N GLY A 44 -4.95 -4.98 -12.05
CA GLY A 44 -4.40 -6.11 -12.78
C GLY A 44 -4.57 -7.46 -12.07
N GLY A 45 -5.69 -7.67 -11.36
CA GLY A 45 -5.98 -8.91 -10.64
C GLY A 45 -5.23 -9.07 -9.31
N ILE A 46 -4.52 -8.04 -8.84
CA ILE A 46 -3.83 -8.08 -7.55
C ILE A 46 -4.79 -7.59 -6.46
N SER A 47 -5.22 -8.51 -5.62
CA SER A 47 -5.98 -8.23 -4.40
C SER A 47 -5.17 -8.66 -3.19
N ALA A 48 -5.00 -7.75 -2.24
CA ALA A 48 -4.36 -8.08 -0.97
C ALA A 48 -5.35 -8.77 -0.03
N PRO A 49 -4.91 -9.75 0.77
CA PRO A 49 -5.81 -10.54 1.63
C PRO A 49 -6.31 -9.79 2.88
N MET A 50 -5.86 -8.55 3.11
CA MET A 50 -6.23 -7.75 4.27
C MET A 50 -6.35 -6.27 3.92
N SER A 51 -7.20 -5.55 4.65
CA SER A 51 -7.25 -4.10 4.66
C SER A 51 -6.26 -3.54 5.69
N LEU A 52 -5.47 -2.55 5.30
CA LEU A 52 -4.62 -1.78 6.21
C LEU A 52 -5.27 -0.45 6.61
N MET A 53 -6.51 -0.24 6.19
CA MET A 53 -7.33 0.92 6.57
C MET A 53 -8.08 0.68 7.89
N ASP A 54 -8.08 -0.55 8.37
CA ASP A 54 -8.71 -0.98 9.61
C ASP A 54 -7.63 -1.35 10.64
N TYR A 55 -7.75 -0.78 11.85
CA TYR A 55 -6.75 -0.97 12.90
C TYR A 55 -6.61 -2.43 13.33
N GLU A 56 -7.73 -3.13 13.54
CA GLU A 56 -7.69 -4.51 14.03
C GLU A 56 -7.00 -5.44 13.04
N GLN A 57 -7.27 -5.26 11.75
CA GLN A 57 -6.58 -5.99 10.71
C GLN A 57 -5.10 -5.60 10.66
N ALA A 58 -4.78 -4.31 10.59
CA ALA A 58 -3.40 -3.85 10.54
C ALA A 58 -2.57 -4.37 11.74
N LYS A 59 -3.16 -4.39 12.94
CA LYS A 59 -2.53 -4.92 14.16
C LYS A 59 -2.22 -6.41 14.09
N ILE A 60 -3.16 -7.21 13.58
CA ILE A 60 -2.94 -8.66 13.39
C ILE A 60 -1.76 -8.91 12.47
N TRP A 61 -1.64 -8.11 11.40
CA TRP A 61 -0.58 -8.25 10.40
C TRP A 61 0.70 -7.47 10.72
N ALA A 62 0.75 -6.71 11.81
CA ALA A 62 1.86 -5.81 12.15
C ALA A 62 3.26 -6.45 12.06
N PRO A 63 3.51 -7.67 12.58
CA PRO A 63 4.84 -8.29 12.45
C PRO A 63 5.24 -8.58 11.00
N LEU A 64 4.26 -8.95 10.15
CA LEU A 64 4.51 -9.21 8.72
C LEU A 64 4.67 -7.90 7.96
N ILE A 65 3.91 -6.86 8.29
CA ILE A 65 4.07 -5.50 7.75
C ILE A 65 5.49 -5.01 7.99
N LYS A 66 5.96 -5.07 9.25
CA LYS A 66 7.32 -4.67 9.59
C LYS A 66 8.37 -5.40 8.74
N ASN A 67 8.27 -6.72 8.65
CA ASN A 67 9.20 -7.52 7.85
C ASN A 67 9.16 -7.13 6.37
N ALA A 68 7.97 -6.97 5.81
CA ALA A 68 7.78 -6.66 4.39
C ALA A 68 8.34 -5.27 4.01
N VAL A 69 8.11 -4.26 4.85
CA VAL A 69 8.64 -2.92 4.58
C VAL A 69 10.15 -2.82 4.87
N ALA A 70 10.64 -3.49 5.91
CA ALA A 70 12.05 -3.50 6.25
C ALA A 70 12.92 -4.17 5.18
N THR A 71 12.41 -5.22 4.54
CA THR A 71 13.10 -5.94 3.47
C THR A 71 12.88 -5.31 2.08
N GLY A 72 11.99 -4.32 1.96
CA GLY A 72 11.61 -3.73 0.68
C GLY A 72 10.72 -4.64 -0.19
N TYR A 73 10.14 -5.70 0.38
CA TYR A 73 9.18 -6.55 -0.31
C TYR A 73 7.87 -5.79 -0.59
N MET A 74 7.49 -4.87 0.30
CA MET A 74 6.36 -3.96 0.14
C MET A 74 6.80 -2.49 0.30
N PRO A 75 6.24 -1.59 -0.50
CA PRO A 75 5.39 -1.81 -1.69
C PRO A 75 6.14 -2.57 -2.80
N PRO A 76 5.44 -3.35 -3.65
CA PRO A 76 6.09 -4.10 -4.74
C PRO A 76 6.57 -3.13 -5.82
N TRP A 77 7.88 -2.94 -5.90
CA TRP A 77 8.53 -2.06 -6.85
C TRP A 77 9.87 -2.66 -7.31
N GLY A 78 9.96 -3.02 -8.58
CA GLY A 78 11.11 -3.73 -9.12
C GLY A 78 12.23 -2.85 -9.67
N ALA A 79 12.02 -1.53 -9.82
CA ALA A 79 13.06 -0.65 -10.32
C ALA A 79 14.10 -0.36 -9.23
N HIS A 80 15.38 -0.31 -9.63
CA HIS A 80 16.46 0.01 -8.72
C HIS A 80 16.37 1.48 -8.28
N GLU A 81 16.68 1.75 -7.01
CA GLU A 81 16.52 3.08 -6.39
C GLU A 81 17.26 4.22 -7.10
N ARG A 82 18.37 3.92 -7.84
CA ARG A 82 19.07 4.91 -8.65
C ARG A 82 18.20 5.57 -9.75
N HIS A 83 17.09 4.93 -10.08
CA HIS A 83 16.11 5.41 -11.07
C HIS A 83 14.88 6.05 -10.43
N ARG A 84 14.97 6.40 -9.14
CA ARG A 84 13.91 7.07 -8.42
C ARG A 84 13.56 8.41 -9.07
N GLY A 85 12.27 8.65 -9.28
CA GLY A 85 11.75 9.86 -9.94
C GLY A 85 11.70 9.77 -11.48
N GLU A 86 12.18 8.66 -12.08
CA GLU A 86 12.19 8.48 -13.52
C GLU A 86 10.91 7.83 -14.08
N PHE A 87 10.15 7.14 -13.24
CA PHE A 87 8.97 6.39 -13.67
C PHE A 87 7.66 7.08 -13.27
N LYS A 88 6.70 7.06 -14.16
CA LYS A 88 5.35 7.48 -13.82
C LYS A 88 4.68 6.43 -12.91
N GLY A 89 4.07 6.89 -11.84
CA GLY A 89 3.38 6.00 -10.89
C GLY A 89 4.31 5.14 -10.04
N GLU A 90 5.51 5.64 -9.73
CA GLU A 90 6.43 4.98 -8.80
C GLU A 90 5.76 4.61 -7.48
N ARG A 91 6.08 3.42 -6.98
CA ARG A 91 5.64 2.91 -5.67
C ARG A 91 6.79 2.81 -4.69
N TYR A 92 7.63 3.81 -4.66
CA TYR A 92 8.79 3.83 -3.79
C TYR A 92 8.43 4.44 -2.44
N MET A 93 8.54 3.66 -1.37
CA MET A 93 8.30 4.16 -0.01
C MET A 93 9.52 4.93 0.50
N ASP A 94 9.29 6.11 1.02
CA ASP A 94 10.34 6.89 1.68
C ASP A 94 10.90 6.21 2.92
N LYS A 95 12.18 6.51 3.22
CA LYS A 95 12.82 5.96 4.42
C LYS A 95 12.10 6.41 5.69
N ALA A 96 11.60 7.63 5.73
CA ALA A 96 10.88 8.15 6.89
C ALA A 96 9.59 7.36 7.15
N ASP A 97 8.80 7.10 6.10
CA ASP A 97 7.57 6.30 6.18
C ASP A 97 7.86 4.86 6.63
N ARG A 98 8.92 4.27 6.08
CA ARG A 98 9.37 2.92 6.46
C ARG A 98 9.76 2.85 7.93
N ASP A 99 10.60 3.79 8.38
CA ASP A 99 11.08 3.85 9.75
C ASP A 99 9.92 4.09 10.73
N LEU A 100 8.93 4.90 10.34
CA LEU A 100 7.72 5.15 11.12
C LEU A 100 6.89 3.87 11.30
N LEU A 101 6.62 3.13 10.23
CA LEU A 101 5.88 1.87 10.33
C LEU A 101 6.62 0.83 11.19
N ILE A 102 7.94 0.75 11.07
CA ILE A 102 8.77 -0.13 11.90
C ILE A 102 8.66 0.31 13.38
N ALA A 103 8.76 1.60 13.66
CA ALA A 103 8.64 2.14 15.01
C ALA A 103 7.23 1.91 15.60
N TRP A 104 6.18 2.07 14.80
CA TRP A 104 4.82 1.77 15.22
C TRP A 104 4.67 0.30 15.65
N VAL A 105 5.19 -0.63 14.88
CA VAL A 105 5.14 -2.07 15.23
C VAL A 105 5.97 -2.36 16.46
N ASP A 106 7.18 -1.80 16.56
CA ASP A 106 8.08 -1.98 17.71
C ASP A 106 7.54 -1.35 18.99
N GLY A 107 6.76 -0.27 18.88
CA GLY A 107 6.01 0.34 19.98
C GLY A 107 4.76 -0.45 20.41
N GLY A 108 4.50 -1.63 19.83
CA GLY A 108 3.36 -2.49 20.18
C GLY A 108 2.12 -2.27 19.33
N ALA A 109 2.26 -1.62 18.18
CA ALA A 109 1.17 -1.35 17.24
C ALA A 109 -0.02 -0.68 17.93
N MET A 110 0.23 0.44 18.62
CA MET A 110 -0.79 1.16 19.40
C MET A 110 -1.84 1.79 18.50
N GLU A 111 -3.09 1.77 18.96
CA GLU A 111 -4.25 2.28 18.19
C GLU A 111 -4.23 3.80 18.05
N GLY A 112 -4.06 4.48 19.19
CA GLY A 112 -4.20 5.94 19.27
C GLY A 112 -5.66 6.39 19.32
N ASP A 113 -5.88 7.69 19.07
CA ASP A 113 -7.23 8.26 19.08
C ASP A 113 -7.85 8.19 17.68
N PRO A 114 -8.98 7.48 17.49
CA PRO A 114 -9.69 7.44 16.20
C PRO A 114 -10.06 8.82 15.63
N ALA A 115 -10.26 9.82 16.48
CA ALA A 115 -10.58 11.18 16.05
C ALA A 115 -9.40 11.85 15.28
N ALA A 116 -8.16 11.44 15.56
CA ALA A 116 -6.98 11.93 14.84
C ALA A 116 -6.97 11.52 13.36
N SER A 117 -7.71 10.48 12.97
CA SER A 117 -7.81 10.05 11.58
C SER A 117 -8.43 11.10 10.65
N ASN A 118 -9.32 11.95 11.16
CA ASN A 118 -9.98 12.98 10.36
C ASN A 118 -9.01 14.02 9.81
N ASP A 119 -8.00 14.40 10.61
CA ASP A 119 -6.97 15.35 10.19
C ASP A 119 -5.99 14.69 9.22
N ALA A 120 -5.65 13.43 9.46
CA ALA A 120 -4.80 12.64 8.60
C ALA A 120 -5.45 12.39 7.22
N LEU A 121 -6.73 12.05 7.19
CA LEU A 121 -7.51 11.84 5.96
C LEU A 121 -7.66 13.13 5.14
N SER A 122 -7.74 14.28 5.80
CA SER A 122 -7.88 15.59 5.13
C SER A 122 -6.58 16.04 4.45
N SER A 123 -5.43 15.60 4.94
CA SER A 123 -4.10 15.97 4.44
C SER A 123 -3.53 14.99 3.40
N THR A 124 -4.13 13.83 3.26
CA THR A 124 -3.62 12.76 2.42
C THR A 124 -4.41 12.71 1.12
N SER A 125 -3.72 12.88 0.00
CA SER A 125 -4.28 12.49 -1.29
C SER A 125 -4.33 10.96 -1.31
N VAL A 126 -5.49 10.40 -0.93
CA VAL A 126 -5.75 8.96 -1.09
C VAL A 126 -5.34 8.61 -2.52
N GLY A 127 -4.34 7.75 -2.65
CA GLY A 127 -3.87 7.31 -3.95
C GLY A 127 -5.07 6.85 -4.76
N THR A 128 -5.50 7.73 -5.62
CA THR A 128 -6.37 7.58 -6.75
C THR A 128 -7.44 6.49 -6.60
N ALA A 129 -8.60 6.88 -6.05
CA ALA A 129 -9.80 6.12 -6.36
C ALA A 129 -9.91 5.94 -7.88
N MET A 130 -10.28 4.73 -8.32
CA MET A 130 -10.55 4.48 -9.73
C MET A 130 -11.47 5.60 -10.24
N PRO A 131 -11.17 6.27 -11.36
CA PRO A 131 -12.08 7.22 -11.96
C PRO A 131 -13.47 6.60 -12.16
N GLU A 132 -14.55 7.40 -12.12
CA GLU A 132 -15.91 6.89 -12.38
C GLU A 132 -16.04 6.16 -13.72
N SER A 133 -15.20 6.53 -14.69
CA SER A 133 -15.07 5.83 -15.97
C SER A 133 -14.54 4.38 -15.85
N GLY A 134 -13.94 4.01 -14.71
CA GLY A 134 -13.29 2.72 -14.53
C GLY A 134 -11.92 2.59 -15.20
N TRP A 135 -11.34 3.68 -15.74
CA TRP A 135 -10.10 3.64 -16.50
C TRP A 135 -9.10 4.70 -16.01
N TRP A 136 -7.89 4.27 -15.68
CA TRP A 136 -6.82 5.17 -15.22
C TRP A 136 -6.20 6.05 -16.32
N ILE A 137 -6.35 5.62 -17.57
CA ILE A 137 -5.75 6.29 -18.73
C ILE A 137 -6.72 7.22 -19.45
N GLY A 138 -7.90 7.46 -18.86
CA GLY A 138 -9.00 8.19 -19.49
C GLY A 138 -10.02 7.22 -20.11
N GLU A 139 -11.05 7.75 -20.73
CA GLU A 139 -12.06 6.94 -21.40
C GLU A 139 -11.43 6.28 -22.65
N PRO A 140 -11.57 4.95 -22.82
CA PRO A 140 -11.01 4.27 -23.98
C PRO A 140 -11.84 4.54 -25.22
N ASP A 141 -11.18 4.64 -26.37
CA ASP A 141 -11.87 4.77 -27.68
C ASP A 141 -12.65 3.49 -28.02
N LEU A 142 -12.14 2.35 -27.57
CA LEU A 142 -12.76 1.05 -27.81
C LEU A 142 -12.44 0.08 -26.67
N VAL A 143 -13.47 -0.60 -26.16
CA VAL A 143 -13.32 -1.70 -25.21
C VAL A 143 -13.63 -3.00 -25.94
N VAL A 144 -12.67 -3.91 -25.94
CA VAL A 144 -12.81 -5.26 -26.48
C VAL A 144 -12.67 -6.29 -25.37
N GLY A 145 -13.48 -7.31 -25.38
CA GLY A 145 -13.49 -8.34 -24.36
C GLY A 145 -14.17 -9.62 -24.85
N PHE A 146 -14.13 -10.65 -24.02
CA PHE A 146 -14.89 -11.86 -24.30
C PHE A 146 -16.39 -11.60 -24.11
N GLU A 147 -17.24 -12.09 -25.02
CA GLU A 147 -18.70 -12.00 -24.88
C GLU A 147 -19.24 -12.78 -23.68
N LYS A 148 -18.52 -13.78 -23.23
CA LYS A 148 -18.87 -14.64 -22.11
C LYS A 148 -17.65 -14.89 -21.24
N SER A 149 -17.89 -15.10 -19.95
CA SER A 149 -16.85 -15.54 -19.03
C SER A 149 -16.23 -16.86 -19.52
N VAL A 150 -14.90 -16.92 -19.49
CA VAL A 150 -14.14 -18.11 -19.85
C VAL A 150 -13.60 -18.72 -18.58
N TYR A 151 -13.89 -20.00 -18.36
CA TYR A 151 -13.30 -20.74 -17.25
C TYR A 151 -11.88 -21.19 -17.65
N VAL A 152 -10.90 -20.87 -16.80
CA VAL A 152 -9.53 -21.35 -16.92
C VAL A 152 -9.27 -22.26 -15.72
N GLY A 153 -8.99 -23.54 -15.99
CA GLY A 153 -8.69 -24.53 -14.96
C GLY A 153 -7.33 -24.28 -14.30
N ASP A 154 -7.15 -24.78 -13.10
CA ASP A 154 -5.90 -24.72 -12.33
C ASP A 154 -4.81 -25.68 -12.83
N ASP A 155 -5.18 -26.54 -13.77
CA ASP A 155 -4.30 -27.49 -14.47
C ASP A 155 -3.65 -26.90 -15.73
N VAL A 156 -3.96 -25.63 -16.08
CA VAL A 156 -3.43 -24.95 -17.25
C VAL A 156 -2.26 -24.07 -16.85
N GLU A 157 -1.04 -24.45 -17.25
CA GLU A 157 0.19 -23.67 -16.92
C GLU A 157 0.22 -22.29 -17.62
N ASP A 158 -0.28 -22.22 -18.84
CA ASP A 158 -0.31 -20.98 -19.62
C ASP A 158 -1.53 -20.97 -20.54
N TRP A 159 -2.36 -19.95 -20.43
CA TRP A 159 -3.57 -19.78 -21.22
C TRP A 159 -3.45 -18.58 -22.15
N GLN A 160 -3.19 -18.85 -23.41
CA GLN A 160 -2.99 -17.82 -24.44
C GLN A 160 -4.06 -17.94 -25.54
N PRO A 161 -5.29 -17.45 -25.31
CA PRO A 161 -6.32 -17.50 -26.33
C PRO A 161 -6.04 -16.49 -27.43
N THR A 162 -6.26 -16.90 -28.67
CA THR A 162 -6.32 -15.99 -29.81
C THR A 162 -7.77 -15.71 -30.14
N VAL A 163 -8.17 -14.45 -30.01
CA VAL A 163 -9.53 -14.00 -30.29
C VAL A 163 -9.53 -12.97 -31.41
N GLN A 164 -10.34 -13.16 -32.41
CA GLN A 164 -10.57 -12.14 -33.45
C GLN A 164 -11.67 -11.21 -32.97
N MET A 165 -11.33 -9.95 -32.81
CA MET A 165 -12.28 -8.91 -32.41
C MET A 165 -12.46 -7.92 -33.56
N PRO A 166 -13.71 -7.62 -33.94
CA PRO A 166 -13.96 -6.58 -34.94
C PRO A 166 -13.63 -5.22 -34.36
N VAL A 167 -12.73 -4.51 -35.00
CA VAL A 167 -12.43 -3.11 -34.67
C VAL A 167 -13.22 -2.25 -35.67
N PRO A 168 -14.07 -1.32 -35.20
CA PRO A 168 -14.79 -0.40 -36.09
C PRO A 168 -13.81 0.45 -36.90
N GLU A 169 -14.20 0.79 -38.14
CA GLU A 169 -13.42 1.74 -38.95
C GLU A 169 -13.39 3.10 -38.25
N GLY A 170 -12.17 3.60 -37.97
CA GLY A 170 -11.96 4.89 -37.31
C GLY A 170 -11.77 4.86 -35.79
N ALA A 171 -11.62 3.67 -35.18
CA ALA A 171 -11.22 3.52 -33.76
C ALA A 171 -9.70 3.59 -33.60
#